data_154a92f4c08d2e58d2cc293df41b3989
#
_entry.id   154a92f4c08d2e58d2cc293df41b3989
#
_cell.length_a   1.000
_cell.length_b   1.000
_cell.length_c   1.000
_cell.angle_alpha   90.00
_cell.angle_beta   90.00
_cell.angle_gamma   90.00
#
_symmetry.space_group_name_H-M   'P 1'
#
loop_
_entity.id
_entity.type
_entity.pdbx_description
1 polymer ?
#
loop_
_entity_poly.entity_id
_entity_poly.type
_entity_poly.pdbx_seq_one_letter_code
_entity_poly.pdbx_strand_id
1 'polypeptide(L)'
;LVATSSEATIHCHGVGRPIGTISASEIMSDQSSNGDLPYDQRALDAIADAEPYPFWLESADIPESNPTLVRDEHCDLCIVGGGYTGLWTAVIAKERDPSRDVVLIDKGEVGGAASGRNGGFMEASLTHGVGNGMERHADEIDTLEELGLRNLNEIEAAIQRYSMDCDYERNGVIDVAHVNHPPSYLDELRDEHDVLRSMGQQVQWLDQDA
;
A
#
# COMPACT_ATOMS: atom_id res chain seq x y z
N LEU A 1 -0.29 15.32 -13.70
CA LEU A 1 -1.69 15.32 -14.11
C LEU A 1 -2.33 14.02 -13.65
N VAL A 2 -3.40 14.09 -12.88
CA VAL A 2 -4.21 12.93 -12.50
C VAL A 2 -5.51 13.02 -13.30
N ALA A 3 -5.85 11.98 -14.05
CA ALA A 3 -7.02 11.99 -14.90
C ALA A 3 -7.80 10.68 -14.87
N THR A 4 -9.12 10.76 -15.00
CA THR A 4 -10.02 9.60 -15.15
C THR A 4 -10.64 9.66 -16.55
N SER A 5 -10.65 8.58 -17.33
CA SER A 5 -11.19 8.60 -18.70
C SER A 5 -11.64 7.25 -19.22
N SER A 6 -12.67 7.28 -20.09
CA SER A 6 -13.19 6.11 -20.81
C SER A 6 -12.74 6.01 -22.28
N GLU A 7 -12.13 7.04 -22.89
CA GLU A 7 -11.88 7.07 -24.34
C GLU A 7 -10.54 7.69 -24.80
N ALA A 8 -9.64 8.05 -23.87
CA ALA A 8 -8.35 8.64 -24.25
C ALA A 8 -7.21 7.60 -24.27
N THR A 9 -6.25 7.80 -25.13
CA THR A 9 -5.04 6.96 -25.25
C THR A 9 -3.82 7.75 -24.79
N ILE A 10 -2.92 7.11 -24.04
CA ILE A 10 -1.64 7.71 -23.64
C ILE A 10 -0.51 7.02 -24.39
N HIS A 11 0.31 7.83 -25.05
CA HIS A 11 1.50 7.37 -25.74
C HIS A 11 2.74 7.70 -24.93
N CYS A 12 3.49 6.68 -24.53
CA CYS A 12 4.79 6.83 -23.86
C CYS A 12 5.93 6.62 -24.85
N HIS A 13 6.88 7.54 -24.90
CA HIS A 13 8.09 7.42 -25.68
C HIS A 13 9.26 6.96 -24.80
N GLY A 14 9.64 5.69 -24.93
CA GLY A 14 10.89 5.18 -24.36
C GLY A 14 12.07 5.35 -25.36
N VAL A 15 13.28 5.41 -24.85
CA VAL A 15 14.50 5.43 -25.70
C VAL A 15 14.58 4.11 -26.44
N GLY A 16 14.14 4.09 -27.70
CA GLY A 16 14.40 3.02 -28.66
C GLY A 16 13.25 2.17 -29.16
N ARG A 17 12.04 2.20 -28.57
CA ARG A 17 10.81 1.56 -29.11
C ARG A 17 9.56 2.08 -28.41
N PRO A 18 8.41 2.23 -29.10
CA PRO A 18 7.14 2.52 -28.42
C PRO A 18 6.79 1.33 -27.53
N ILE A 19 6.67 1.59 -26.22
CA ILE A 19 6.23 0.62 -25.23
C ILE A 19 4.70 0.66 -25.20
N GLY A 20 4.07 0.01 -26.16
CA GLY A 20 2.64 -0.31 -26.14
C GLY A 20 1.68 0.89 -26.04
N THR A 21 0.57 0.77 -26.69
CA THR A 21 -0.61 1.64 -26.52
C THR A 21 -1.55 0.94 -25.56
N ILE A 22 -1.88 1.57 -24.43
CA ILE A 22 -2.89 1.07 -23.49
C ILE A 22 -4.15 1.93 -23.70
N SER A 23 -5.26 1.31 -24.07
CA SER A 23 -6.55 2.01 -24.16
C SER A 23 -7.22 2.08 -22.79
N ALA A 24 -7.89 3.16 -22.50
CA ALA A 24 -8.63 3.33 -21.25
C ALA A 24 -9.71 2.24 -21.06
N SER A 25 -10.25 1.68 -22.14
CA SER A 25 -11.20 0.57 -22.11
C SER A 25 -10.59 -0.73 -21.59
N GLU A 26 -9.29 -0.98 -21.81
CA GLU A 26 -8.59 -2.17 -21.28
C GLU A 26 -8.37 -2.08 -19.78
N ILE A 27 -8.21 -0.87 -19.25
CA ILE A 27 -8.06 -0.63 -17.80
C ILE A 27 -9.38 -0.83 -17.04
N MET A 28 -10.52 -0.58 -17.71
CA MET A 28 -11.84 -0.60 -17.08
C MET A 28 -12.57 -1.95 -17.14
N SER A 29 -12.03 -2.97 -17.84
CA SER A 29 -12.74 -4.23 -18.11
C SER A 29 -12.72 -5.27 -16.98
N ASP A 30 -12.01 -5.02 -15.88
CA ASP A 30 -11.99 -5.96 -14.73
C ASP A 30 -13.11 -5.64 -13.74
N GLN A 31 -14.35 -5.95 -14.12
CA GLN A 31 -15.45 -6.19 -13.18
C GLN A 31 -15.42 -7.68 -12.82
N SER A 32 -14.63 -8.06 -11.81
CA SER A 32 -14.77 -9.36 -11.19
C SER A 32 -16.21 -9.50 -10.66
N SER A 33 -16.94 -10.45 -11.21
CA SER A 33 -18.25 -10.87 -10.70
C SER A 33 -18.09 -11.26 -9.23
N ASN A 34 -18.65 -10.46 -8.32
CA ASN A 34 -18.89 -10.91 -6.95
C ASN A 34 -19.85 -12.10 -7.04
N GLY A 35 -19.31 -13.31 -6.97
CA GLY A 35 -20.11 -14.51 -6.77
C GLY A 35 -20.89 -14.33 -5.46
N ASP A 36 -22.17 -14.76 -5.45
CA ASP A 36 -23.05 -14.78 -4.29
C ASP A 36 -22.37 -15.49 -3.10
N LEU A 37 -21.68 -14.73 -2.26
CA LEU A 37 -21.22 -15.25 -0.97
C LEU A 37 -22.43 -15.26 -0.02
N PRO A 38 -22.75 -16.39 0.63
CA PRO A 38 -23.87 -16.48 1.54
C PRO A 38 -23.55 -15.71 2.84
N TYR A 39 -23.82 -14.42 2.87
CA TYR A 39 -23.73 -13.63 4.10
C TYR A 39 -24.98 -13.81 4.97
N ASP A 40 -24.80 -13.90 6.28
CA ASP A 40 -25.91 -13.79 7.26
C ASP A 40 -26.59 -12.42 7.06
N GLN A 41 -27.93 -12.41 6.99
CA GLN A 41 -28.70 -11.18 6.81
C GLN A 41 -28.35 -10.11 7.87
N ARG A 42 -28.08 -10.54 9.12
CA ARG A 42 -27.64 -9.63 10.18
C ARG A 42 -26.31 -8.94 9.91
N ALA A 43 -25.39 -9.61 9.20
CA ALA A 43 -24.12 -9.00 8.79
C ALA A 43 -24.35 -7.95 7.69
N LEU A 44 -25.27 -8.22 6.76
CA LEU A 44 -25.67 -7.26 5.73
C LEU A 44 -26.40 -6.06 6.34
N ASP A 45 -27.30 -6.29 7.30
CA ASP A 45 -28.03 -5.22 7.99
C ASP A 45 -27.08 -4.33 8.81
N ALA A 46 -26.01 -4.89 9.39
CA ALA A 46 -25.02 -4.16 10.18
C ALA A 46 -24.16 -3.19 9.35
N ILE A 47 -24.09 -3.37 8.05
CA ILE A 47 -23.33 -2.49 7.12
C ILE A 47 -24.24 -1.80 6.10
N ALA A 48 -25.57 -1.87 6.29
CA ALA A 48 -26.52 -1.35 5.29
C ALA A 48 -26.43 0.17 5.09
N ASP A 49 -25.97 0.91 6.10
CA ASP A 49 -25.74 2.36 6.07
C ASP A 49 -24.26 2.73 5.93
N ALA A 50 -23.37 1.74 5.75
CA ALA A 50 -21.94 2.02 5.58
C ALA A 50 -21.67 2.61 4.19
N GLU A 51 -21.03 3.74 4.17
CA GLU A 51 -20.52 4.34 2.93
C GLU A 51 -19.17 3.71 2.56
N PRO A 52 -18.99 3.15 1.37
CA PRO A 52 -17.75 2.49 0.96
C PRO A 52 -16.66 3.51 0.59
N TYR A 53 -16.48 4.54 1.40
CA TYR A 53 -15.47 5.57 1.22
C TYR A 53 -14.23 5.26 2.10
N PRO A 54 -12.99 5.51 1.63
CA PRO A 54 -11.79 5.26 2.42
C PRO A 54 -11.68 6.24 3.59
N PHE A 55 -11.51 5.73 4.81
CA PHE A 55 -11.37 6.53 6.03
C PHE A 55 -10.30 7.62 5.92
N TRP A 56 -9.14 7.28 5.37
CA TRP A 56 -8.01 8.21 5.24
C TRP A 56 -8.27 9.36 4.26
N LEU A 57 -9.17 9.16 3.30
CA LEU A 57 -9.55 10.21 2.35
C LEU A 57 -10.65 11.13 2.91
N GLU A 58 -11.41 10.68 3.90
CA GLU A 58 -12.48 11.48 4.51
C GLU A 58 -11.91 12.61 5.38
N SER A 59 -10.80 12.36 6.08
CA SER A 59 -10.20 13.29 7.05
C SER A 59 -9.07 14.15 6.45
N ALA A 60 -8.60 13.84 5.25
CA ALA A 60 -7.47 14.53 4.64
C ALA A 60 -7.92 15.78 3.85
N ASP A 61 -7.09 16.83 3.90
CA ASP A 61 -7.18 17.96 2.97
C ASP A 61 -6.70 17.52 1.58
N ILE A 62 -7.55 16.77 0.86
CA ILE A 62 -7.23 16.22 -0.44
C ILE A 62 -7.42 17.30 -1.51
N PRO A 63 -6.40 17.60 -2.32
CA PRO A 63 -6.55 18.49 -3.44
C PRO A 63 -7.65 18.01 -4.39
N GLU A 64 -8.41 18.94 -4.97
CA GLU A 64 -9.37 18.59 -6.01
C GLU A 64 -8.71 17.73 -7.10
N SER A 65 -9.41 16.68 -7.50
CA SER A 65 -8.94 15.80 -8.57
C SER A 65 -8.78 16.59 -9.88
N ASN A 66 -7.72 16.27 -10.62
CA ASN A 66 -7.57 16.84 -11.97
C ASN A 66 -8.72 16.39 -12.87
N PRO A 67 -9.08 17.20 -13.90
CA PRO A 67 -10.12 16.83 -14.84
C PRO A 67 -9.83 15.49 -15.52
N THR A 68 -10.91 14.82 -15.90
CA THR A 68 -10.83 13.60 -16.72
C THR A 68 -10.02 13.85 -17.99
N LEU A 69 -9.14 12.90 -18.31
CA LEU A 69 -8.38 12.92 -19.56
C LEU A 69 -9.33 12.69 -20.74
N VAL A 70 -9.49 13.70 -21.58
CA VAL A 70 -10.45 13.69 -22.70
C VAL A 70 -9.78 13.73 -24.08
N ARG A 71 -8.45 13.71 -24.13
CA ARG A 71 -7.68 13.76 -25.37
C ARG A 71 -6.40 12.93 -25.24
N ASP A 72 -5.81 12.61 -26.39
CA ASP A 72 -4.51 11.96 -26.43
C ASP A 72 -3.44 12.90 -25.85
N GLU A 73 -2.59 12.36 -25.00
CA GLU A 73 -1.47 13.07 -24.39
C GLU A 73 -0.16 12.31 -24.62
N HIS A 74 0.94 13.05 -24.61
CA HIS A 74 2.28 12.51 -24.71
C HIS A 74 3.05 12.80 -23.44
N CYS A 75 3.80 11.81 -22.96
CA CYS A 75 4.66 11.96 -21.79
C CYS A 75 5.88 11.04 -21.89
N ASP A 76 6.90 11.30 -21.05
CA ASP A 76 8.09 10.43 -20.95
C ASP A 76 7.80 9.18 -20.10
N LEU A 77 6.90 9.28 -19.12
CA LEU A 77 6.51 8.21 -18.24
C LEU A 77 5.01 8.30 -17.92
N CYS A 78 4.26 7.28 -18.32
CA CYS A 78 2.88 7.10 -17.89
C CYS A 78 2.80 6.07 -16.76
N ILE A 79 2.13 6.42 -15.68
CA ILE A 79 1.89 5.56 -14.52
C ILE A 79 0.38 5.32 -14.44
N VAL A 80 -0.01 4.04 -14.42
CA VAL A 80 -1.41 3.63 -14.32
C VAL A 80 -1.68 3.15 -12.90
N GLY A 81 -2.56 3.85 -12.19
CA GLY A 81 -2.95 3.60 -10.82
C GLY A 81 -2.31 4.56 -9.81
N GLY A 82 -3.14 5.28 -9.07
CA GLY A 82 -2.77 6.24 -8.03
C GLY A 82 -2.70 5.63 -6.61
N GLY A 83 -2.33 4.36 -6.49
CA GLY A 83 -1.99 3.75 -5.21
C GLY A 83 -0.53 4.01 -4.81
N TYR A 84 -0.09 3.44 -3.68
CA TYR A 84 1.28 3.63 -3.16
C TYR A 84 2.36 3.40 -4.20
N THR A 85 2.30 2.30 -4.94
CA THR A 85 3.31 1.97 -5.96
C THR A 85 3.40 3.04 -7.04
N GLY A 86 2.25 3.51 -7.55
CA GLY A 86 2.22 4.53 -8.58
C GLY A 86 2.71 5.88 -8.08
N LEU A 87 2.28 6.30 -6.89
CA LEU A 87 2.70 7.55 -6.27
C LEU A 87 4.19 7.58 -5.97
N TRP A 88 4.74 6.52 -5.36
CA TRP A 88 6.19 6.41 -5.12
C TRP A 88 6.99 6.37 -6.42
N THR A 89 6.48 5.68 -7.45
CA THR A 89 7.11 5.67 -8.77
C THR A 89 7.20 7.07 -9.35
N ALA A 90 6.12 7.86 -9.24
CA ALA A 90 6.10 9.24 -9.70
C ALA A 90 7.09 10.13 -8.95
N VAL A 91 7.09 10.05 -7.61
CA VAL A 91 8.02 10.81 -6.74
C VAL A 91 9.46 10.49 -7.10
N ILE A 92 9.84 9.20 -7.12
CA ILE A 92 11.21 8.77 -7.41
C ILE A 92 11.62 9.15 -8.85
N ALA A 93 10.71 9.06 -9.82
CA ALA A 93 10.98 9.47 -11.18
C ALA A 93 11.31 10.96 -11.28
N LYS A 94 10.57 11.80 -10.57
CA LYS A 94 10.80 13.25 -10.50
C LYS A 94 12.03 13.62 -9.67
N GLU A 95 12.35 12.88 -8.61
CA GLU A 95 13.62 13.07 -7.86
C GLU A 95 14.86 12.80 -8.73
N ARG A 96 14.79 11.73 -9.53
CA ARG A 96 15.90 11.33 -10.43
C ARG A 96 16.08 12.24 -11.63
N ASP A 97 14.99 12.74 -12.16
CA ASP A 97 14.96 13.64 -13.30
C ASP A 97 13.77 14.60 -13.20
N PRO A 98 13.97 15.79 -12.60
CA PRO A 98 12.93 16.80 -12.46
C PRO A 98 12.34 17.30 -13.79
N SER A 99 13.08 17.15 -14.90
CA SER A 99 12.63 17.58 -16.24
C SER A 99 11.71 16.56 -16.91
N ARG A 100 11.72 15.30 -16.45
CA ARG A 100 10.89 14.23 -17.01
C ARG A 100 9.40 14.57 -16.94
N ASP A 101 8.72 14.45 -18.06
CA ASP A 101 7.26 14.58 -18.11
C ASP A 101 6.61 13.28 -17.60
N VAL A 102 5.98 13.35 -16.42
CA VAL A 102 5.37 12.20 -15.74
C VAL A 102 3.88 12.43 -15.64
N VAL A 103 3.10 11.51 -16.21
CA VAL A 103 1.64 11.49 -16.11
C VAL A 103 1.21 10.27 -15.29
N LEU A 104 0.45 10.50 -14.23
CA LEU A 104 -0.21 9.47 -13.45
C LEU A 104 -1.70 9.53 -13.73
N ILE A 105 -2.29 8.40 -14.08
CA ILE A 105 -3.73 8.25 -14.31
C ILE A 105 -4.31 7.22 -13.36
N ASP A 106 -5.54 7.47 -12.92
CA ASP A 106 -6.35 6.52 -12.17
C ASP A 106 -7.77 6.50 -12.72
N LYS A 107 -8.45 5.35 -12.62
CA LYS A 107 -9.86 5.25 -13.04
C LYS A 107 -10.83 5.93 -12.09
N GLY A 108 -10.39 6.23 -10.89
CA GLY A 108 -11.16 6.83 -9.82
C GLY A 108 -10.33 7.88 -9.09
N GLU A 109 -10.51 7.94 -7.79
CA GLU A 109 -9.78 8.84 -6.91
C GLU A 109 -8.42 8.26 -6.53
N VAL A 110 -7.38 9.09 -6.47
CA VAL A 110 -6.05 8.68 -6.01
C VAL A 110 -6.14 8.19 -4.56
N GLY A 111 -5.60 7.01 -4.29
CA GLY A 111 -5.73 6.38 -2.98
C GLY A 111 -7.08 5.70 -2.72
N GLY A 112 -8.07 5.83 -3.59
CA GLY A 112 -9.44 5.33 -3.38
C GLY A 112 -9.60 3.81 -3.32
N ALA A 113 -8.57 3.05 -3.70
CA ALA A 113 -8.53 1.58 -3.60
C ALA A 113 -7.82 1.12 -2.32
N ALA A 114 -7.12 0.00 -2.35
CA ALA A 114 -6.46 -0.64 -1.20
C ALA A 114 -5.52 0.29 -0.43
N SER A 115 -4.85 1.22 -1.11
CA SER A 115 -3.91 2.16 -0.49
C SER A 115 -4.58 3.12 0.52
N GLY A 116 -5.84 3.46 0.33
CA GLY A 116 -6.61 4.27 1.29
C GLY A 116 -7.52 3.46 2.22
N ARG A 117 -7.51 2.12 2.13
CA ARG A 117 -8.40 1.22 2.89
C ARG A 117 -7.65 0.29 3.85
N ASN A 118 -6.40 0.59 4.15
CA ASN A 118 -5.61 -0.17 5.13
C ASN A 118 -5.80 0.36 6.55
N GLY A 119 -5.29 -0.36 7.53
CA GLY A 119 -5.38 0.03 8.96
C GLY A 119 -4.39 1.11 9.38
N GLY A 120 -3.54 1.62 8.47
CA GLY A 120 -2.53 2.65 8.77
C GLY A 120 -1.27 2.13 9.45
N PHE A 121 -1.11 0.81 9.57
CA PHE A 121 0.11 0.24 10.14
C PHE A 121 1.24 0.23 9.10
N MET A 122 2.44 0.62 9.56
CA MET A 122 3.63 0.65 8.74
C MET A 122 4.75 -0.10 9.46
N GLU A 123 4.92 -1.36 9.11
CA GLU A 123 5.90 -2.26 9.71
C GLU A 123 7.14 -2.44 8.83
N ALA A 124 8.26 -2.77 9.48
CA ALA A 124 9.51 -3.10 8.81
C ALA A 124 9.54 -4.56 8.30
N SER A 125 8.40 -5.13 7.89
CA SER A 125 8.31 -6.49 7.40
C SER A 125 7.90 -6.54 5.93
N LEU A 126 8.65 -7.30 5.11
CA LEU A 126 8.29 -7.58 3.71
C LEU A 126 7.56 -8.91 3.56
N THR A 127 7.39 -9.66 4.64
CA THR A 127 6.86 -11.03 4.64
C THR A 127 5.60 -11.22 5.48
N HIS A 128 5.02 -10.14 5.99
CA HIS A 128 3.93 -10.20 6.98
C HIS A 128 4.32 -10.97 8.25
N GLY A 129 5.43 -10.58 8.86
CA GLY A 129 6.02 -11.19 10.05
C GLY A 129 7.14 -12.18 9.74
N VAL A 130 8.03 -12.34 10.70
CA VAL A 130 9.24 -13.18 10.57
C VAL A 130 8.87 -14.66 10.45
N GLY A 131 7.81 -15.12 11.12
CA GLY A 131 7.36 -16.51 11.05
C GLY A 131 6.99 -16.93 9.63
N ASN A 132 6.17 -16.13 8.93
CA ASN A 132 5.83 -16.37 7.52
C ASN A 132 7.05 -16.24 6.60
N GLY A 133 7.98 -15.34 6.92
CA GLY A 133 9.25 -15.21 6.21
C GLY A 133 10.12 -16.46 6.34
N MET A 134 10.26 -16.99 7.53
CA MET A 134 11.01 -18.24 7.80
C MET A 134 10.39 -19.45 7.10
N GLU A 135 9.05 -19.54 7.07
CA GLU A 135 8.37 -20.66 6.41
C GLU A 135 8.59 -20.65 4.89
N ARG A 136 8.57 -19.46 4.25
CA ARG A 136 8.56 -19.33 2.79
C ARG A 136 9.88 -18.94 2.16
N HIS A 137 10.73 -18.25 2.90
CA HIS A 137 11.94 -17.59 2.43
C HIS A 137 13.10 -17.72 3.42
N ALA A 138 13.24 -18.88 4.07
CA ALA A 138 14.23 -19.11 5.12
C ALA A 138 15.67 -18.72 4.72
N ASP A 139 16.05 -18.99 3.48
CA ASP A 139 17.39 -18.71 2.97
C ASP A 139 17.65 -17.21 2.71
N GLU A 140 16.58 -16.40 2.66
CA GLU A 140 16.64 -14.97 2.33
C GLU A 140 16.16 -14.08 3.49
N ILE A 141 15.74 -14.65 4.60
CA ILE A 141 15.07 -13.94 5.69
C ILE A 141 15.89 -12.76 6.23
N ASP A 142 17.18 -12.92 6.45
CA ASP A 142 18.04 -11.84 6.95
C ASP A 142 18.06 -10.65 5.97
N THR A 143 18.11 -10.95 4.68
CA THR A 143 18.06 -9.91 3.61
C THR A 143 16.70 -9.22 3.57
N LEU A 144 15.61 -9.97 3.72
CA LEU A 144 14.25 -9.41 3.70
C LEU A 144 13.99 -8.52 4.92
N GLU A 145 14.46 -8.91 6.09
CA GLU A 145 14.38 -8.10 7.31
C GLU A 145 15.20 -6.81 7.18
N GLU A 146 16.45 -6.88 6.67
CA GLU A 146 17.26 -5.68 6.39
C GLU A 146 16.58 -4.74 5.38
N LEU A 147 16.01 -5.30 4.31
CA LEU A 147 15.29 -4.53 3.29
C LEU A 147 14.02 -3.89 3.87
N GLY A 148 13.29 -4.59 4.72
CA GLY A 148 12.10 -4.08 5.40
C GLY A 148 12.43 -2.89 6.29
N LEU A 149 13.44 -3.03 7.15
CA LEU A 149 13.88 -1.93 8.01
C LEU A 149 14.39 -0.74 7.21
N ARG A 150 15.15 -0.98 6.14
CA ARG A 150 15.61 0.07 5.25
C ARG A 150 14.44 0.80 4.59
N ASN A 151 13.45 0.06 4.11
CA ASN A 151 12.24 0.64 3.50
C ASN A 151 11.49 1.54 4.48
N LEU A 152 11.27 1.10 5.72
CA LEU A 152 10.64 1.90 6.78
C LEU A 152 11.41 3.21 7.03
N ASN A 153 12.73 3.12 7.17
CA ASN A 153 13.58 4.29 7.39
C ASN A 153 13.58 5.25 6.20
N GLU A 154 13.54 4.75 4.98
CA GLU A 154 13.46 5.58 3.76
C GLU A 154 12.11 6.29 3.63
N ILE A 155 11.00 5.64 4.02
CA ILE A 155 9.67 6.26 4.08
C ILE A 155 9.67 7.38 5.13
N GLU A 156 10.18 7.13 6.33
CA GLU A 156 10.29 8.12 7.39
C GLU A 156 11.13 9.34 6.94
N ALA A 157 12.27 9.09 6.29
CA ALA A 157 13.09 10.15 5.73
C ALA A 157 12.36 10.96 4.64
N ALA A 158 11.51 10.32 3.85
CA ALA A 158 10.70 11.01 2.84
C ALA A 158 9.57 11.84 3.48
N ILE A 159 8.89 11.33 4.52
CA ILE A 159 7.90 12.09 5.30
C ILE A 159 8.54 13.39 5.81
N GLN A 160 9.73 13.31 6.39
CA GLN A 160 10.46 14.49 6.88
C GLN A 160 10.90 15.42 5.74
N ARG A 161 11.47 14.87 4.64
CA ARG A 161 11.94 15.62 3.49
C ARG A 161 10.85 16.46 2.83
N TYR A 162 9.67 15.89 2.70
CA TYR A 162 8.53 16.52 2.04
C TYR A 162 7.58 17.21 3.04
N SER A 163 7.89 17.17 4.33
CA SER A 163 7.04 17.73 5.40
C SER A 163 5.60 17.22 5.27
N MET A 164 5.45 15.90 5.08
CA MET A 164 4.13 15.29 4.95
C MET A 164 3.42 15.31 6.30
N ASP A 165 2.27 15.97 6.33
CA ASP A 165 1.36 15.94 7.48
C ASP A 165 0.47 14.70 7.37
N CYS A 166 0.89 13.61 8.03
CA CYS A 166 0.26 12.29 7.91
C CYS A 166 0.18 11.55 9.26
N ASP A 167 0.27 12.30 10.36
CA ASP A 167 0.17 11.77 11.73
C ASP A 167 1.07 10.54 11.98
N TYR A 168 2.27 10.55 11.37
CA TYR A 168 3.22 9.46 11.51
C TYR A 168 3.82 9.39 12.90
N GLU A 169 3.67 8.24 13.55
CA GLU A 169 4.29 7.95 14.85
C GLU A 169 5.04 6.62 14.82
N ARG A 170 6.31 6.61 15.27
CA ARG A 170 7.12 5.39 15.38
C ARG A 170 7.05 4.81 16.80
N ASN A 171 5.92 4.21 17.14
CA ASN A 171 5.62 3.71 18.49
C ASN A 171 5.94 2.21 18.68
N GLY A 172 6.33 1.50 17.62
CA GLY A 172 6.47 0.05 17.62
C GLY A 172 5.13 -0.67 17.47
N VAL A 173 5.17 -1.99 17.63
CA VAL A 173 4.02 -2.88 17.49
C VAL A 173 3.89 -3.70 18.77
N ILE A 174 2.66 -4.00 19.18
CA ILE A 174 2.35 -4.90 20.29
C ILE A 174 1.47 -6.02 19.77
N ASP A 175 1.97 -7.26 19.89
CA ASP A 175 1.19 -8.46 19.62
C ASP A 175 0.63 -9.01 20.92
N VAL A 176 -0.67 -9.29 20.94
CA VAL A 176 -1.38 -9.66 22.16
C VAL A 176 -2.09 -11.01 22.01
N ALA A 177 -1.73 -11.97 22.85
CA ALA A 177 -2.52 -13.18 23.01
C ALA A 177 -3.83 -12.87 23.77
N HIS A 178 -4.95 -13.16 23.13
CA HIS A 178 -6.30 -12.94 23.70
C HIS A 178 -7.00 -14.27 23.93
N VAL A 179 -7.94 -14.32 24.88
CA VAL A 179 -8.69 -15.53 25.25
C VAL A 179 -9.44 -16.21 24.09
N ASN A 180 -9.69 -15.50 23.02
CA ASN A 180 -10.34 -16.05 21.80
C ASN A 180 -9.33 -16.61 20.78
N HIS A 181 -8.03 -16.45 21.00
CA HIS A 181 -7.02 -17.08 20.14
C HIS A 181 -6.90 -18.58 20.48
N PRO A 182 -6.44 -19.39 19.52
CA PRO A 182 -6.11 -20.79 19.80
C PRO A 182 -5.10 -20.89 20.94
N PRO A 183 -5.12 -21.95 21.78
CA PRO A 183 -4.15 -22.12 22.86
C PRO A 183 -2.70 -22.14 22.42
N SER A 184 -2.41 -22.52 21.15
CA SER A 184 -1.08 -22.50 20.54
C SER A 184 -0.55 -21.10 20.28
N TYR A 185 -1.42 -20.09 20.18
CA TYR A 185 -1.02 -18.75 19.79
C TYR A 185 0.00 -18.10 20.74
N LEU A 186 -0.09 -18.39 22.03
CA LEU A 186 0.88 -17.93 23.01
C LEU A 186 2.27 -18.55 22.81
N ASP A 187 2.31 -19.80 22.40
CA ASP A 187 3.58 -20.49 22.10
C ASP A 187 4.16 -19.96 20.78
N GLU A 188 3.32 -19.69 19.79
CA GLU A 188 3.71 -19.05 18.53
C GLU A 188 4.35 -17.66 18.76
N LEU A 189 3.75 -16.82 19.63
CA LEU A 189 4.35 -15.52 20.01
C LEU A 189 5.69 -15.66 20.75
N ARG A 190 5.87 -16.71 21.57
CA ARG A 190 7.15 -16.97 22.24
C ARG A 190 8.23 -17.39 21.25
N ASP A 191 7.89 -18.26 20.33
CA ASP A 191 8.80 -18.71 19.29
C ASP A 191 9.21 -17.53 18.41
N GLU A 192 8.28 -16.67 18.03
CA GLU A 192 8.54 -15.45 17.26
C GLU A 192 9.43 -14.47 18.03
N HIS A 193 9.14 -14.22 19.31
CA HIS A 193 9.98 -13.40 20.17
C HIS A 193 11.43 -13.90 20.21
N ASP A 194 11.63 -15.21 20.37
CA ASP A 194 12.98 -15.79 20.45
C ASP A 194 13.72 -15.71 19.11
N VAL A 195 13.02 -15.89 17.99
CA VAL A 195 13.57 -15.70 16.63
C VAL A 195 14.00 -14.26 16.43
N LEU A 196 13.13 -13.28 16.68
CA LEU A 196 13.43 -11.85 16.52
C LEU A 196 14.63 -11.43 17.39
N ARG A 197 14.70 -11.92 18.63
CA ARG A 197 15.87 -11.68 19.50
C ARG A 197 17.14 -12.30 18.95
N SER A 198 17.08 -13.50 18.39
CA SER A 198 18.25 -14.16 17.77
C SER A 198 18.79 -13.38 16.57
N MET A 199 17.91 -12.65 15.86
CA MET A 199 18.24 -11.76 14.75
C MET A 199 18.73 -10.37 15.22
N GLY A 200 18.81 -10.14 16.55
CA GLY A 200 19.28 -8.87 17.13
C GLY A 200 18.23 -7.76 17.21
N GLN A 201 16.97 -8.08 16.96
CA GLN A 201 15.89 -7.12 17.10
C GLN A 201 15.58 -6.83 18.57
N GLN A 202 15.15 -5.60 18.87
CA GLN A 202 14.76 -5.18 20.20
C GLN A 202 13.28 -5.49 20.44
N VAL A 203 13.03 -6.69 20.95
CA VAL A 203 11.68 -7.13 21.33
C VAL A 203 11.64 -7.39 22.83
N GLN A 204 10.52 -7.10 23.45
CA GLN A 204 10.29 -7.29 24.87
C GLN A 204 9.07 -8.17 25.09
N TRP A 205 9.25 -9.24 25.90
CA TRP A 205 8.12 -10.00 26.39
C TRP A 205 7.44 -9.25 27.55
N LEU A 206 6.13 -9.09 27.47
CA LEU A 206 5.33 -8.49 28.54
C LEU A 206 4.45 -9.57 29.16
N ASP A 207 4.53 -9.72 30.50
CA ASP A 207 3.65 -10.58 31.25
C ASP A 207 2.33 -9.88 31.63
N GLN A 208 1.35 -10.65 32.13
CA GLN A 208 0.03 -10.11 32.51
C GLN A 208 0.07 -8.98 33.56
N ASP A 209 1.16 -8.87 34.30
CA ASP A 209 1.35 -7.90 35.40
C ASP A 209 2.23 -6.69 34.99
N ALA A 210 2.56 -6.56 33.69
CA ALA A 210 3.49 -5.52 33.18
C ALA A 210 2.78 -4.21 32.82
#